data_b6c0e226eddf129cdaa9526a8ba1fe2d
#
_entry.id   b6c0e226eddf129cdaa9526a8ba1fe2d
#
_cell.length_a   1.000
_cell.length_b   1.000
_cell.length_c   1.000
_cell.angle_alpha   90.00
_cell.angle_beta   90.00
_cell.angle_gamma   90.00
#
_symmetry.space_group_name_H-M   'P 1'
#
loop_
_entity.id
_entity.type
_entity.pdbx_description
1 polymer ?
#
loop_
_entity_poly.entity_id
_entity_poly.type
_entity_poly.pdbx_seq_one_letter_code
_entity_poly.pdbx_strand_id
1 'polypeptide(L)'
;MRMIGKDAIAVLPAAPVRHRNGDIEYAYRQDSQFYYLSGFPEPDAVAVLVPGRPHAEYLLFVREHDALRETWEGEWAGPEGAVERYGADDAFPIADIDEILPGLMEQRSRIFYSMGHLEFDPRMVGWVNGMRVHARQGLGGDAGF
;
A
#
# COMPACT_ATOMS: atom_id res chain seq x y z
N MET A 1 -9.39 6.22 10.72
CA MET A 1 -8.36 7.26 10.80
C MET A 1 -8.26 7.97 12.13
N ARG A 2 -9.30 7.98 12.91
CA ARG A 2 -9.28 8.66 14.22
C ARG A 2 -8.21 8.14 15.17
N MET A 3 -7.88 6.85 15.06
CA MET A 3 -6.94 6.21 15.98
C MET A 3 -5.48 6.46 15.62
N ILE A 4 -5.20 7.02 14.46
CA ILE A 4 -3.85 7.12 13.95
C ILE A 4 -3.21 8.46 14.29
N GLY A 5 -3.92 9.54 14.28
CA GLY A 5 -3.36 10.87 14.54
C GLY A 5 -2.73 11.51 13.30
N LYS A 6 -2.54 12.81 13.36
CA LYS A 6 -2.12 13.58 12.19
C LYS A 6 -0.63 13.47 11.86
N ASP A 7 0.17 12.97 12.78
CA ASP A 7 1.62 12.82 12.59
C ASP A 7 2.01 11.41 12.14
N ALA A 8 1.04 10.58 11.82
CA ALA A 8 1.25 9.17 11.50
C ALA A 8 0.87 8.84 10.07
N ILE A 9 1.36 7.72 9.60
CA ILE A 9 0.96 7.11 8.34
C ILE A 9 0.73 5.62 8.59
N ALA A 10 -0.32 5.07 7.99
CA ALA A 10 -0.59 3.64 8.04
C ALA A 10 -0.44 3.04 6.66
N VAL A 11 0.27 1.93 6.58
CA VAL A 11 0.54 1.23 5.32
C VAL A 11 0.00 -0.20 5.43
N LEU A 12 -0.92 -0.56 4.55
CA LEU A 12 -1.64 -1.83 4.60
C LEU A 12 -1.55 -2.53 3.24
N PRO A 13 -0.63 -3.49 3.09
CA PRO A 13 -0.53 -4.22 1.82
C PRO A 13 -1.64 -5.23 1.68
N ALA A 14 -2.08 -5.45 0.43
CA ALA A 14 -2.97 -6.53 0.07
C ALA A 14 -2.23 -7.87 0.12
N ALA A 15 -2.98 -8.95 0.26
CA ALA A 15 -2.41 -10.28 0.15
C ALA A 15 -1.90 -10.51 -1.28
N PRO A 16 -0.74 -11.16 -1.45
CA PRO A 16 -0.24 -11.47 -2.78
C PRO A 16 -1.02 -12.64 -3.38
N VAL A 17 -0.94 -12.78 -4.70
CA VAL A 17 -1.42 -13.98 -5.37
C VAL A 17 -0.47 -15.13 -5.02
N ARG A 18 -1.03 -16.23 -4.56
CA ARG A 18 -0.25 -17.43 -4.24
C ARG A 18 -0.63 -18.54 -5.19
N HIS A 19 0.38 -19.06 -5.87
CA HIS A 19 0.22 -20.24 -6.72
C HIS A 19 0.83 -21.44 -6.00
N ARG A 20 0.07 -22.51 -5.94
CA ARG A 20 0.58 -23.76 -5.40
C ARG A 20 1.24 -24.56 -6.51
N ASN A 21 2.30 -25.28 -6.16
CA ASN A 21 2.92 -26.21 -7.11
C ASN A 21 1.92 -27.30 -7.46
N GLY A 22 1.78 -27.57 -8.78
CA GLY A 22 0.89 -28.58 -9.27
C GLY A 22 -0.38 -28.02 -9.86
N ASP A 23 -1.40 -28.85 -9.92
CA ASP A 23 -2.62 -28.55 -10.67
C ASP A 23 -3.71 -27.85 -9.86
N ILE A 24 -3.46 -27.55 -8.59
CA ILE A 24 -4.49 -26.97 -7.73
C ILE A 24 -4.27 -25.49 -7.60
N GLU A 25 -5.21 -24.71 -8.11
CA GLU A 25 -5.28 -23.29 -7.86
C GLU A 25 -6.13 -23.02 -6.63
N TYR A 26 -5.64 -22.19 -5.73
CA TYR A 26 -6.46 -21.71 -4.64
C TYR A 26 -7.19 -20.45 -5.05
N ALA A 27 -8.44 -20.34 -4.64
CA ALA A 27 -9.15 -19.09 -4.75
C ALA A 27 -8.37 -17.99 -4.02
N TYR A 28 -8.26 -16.82 -4.62
CA TYR A 28 -7.57 -15.70 -3.99
C TYR A 28 -8.31 -15.28 -2.72
N ARG A 29 -7.55 -15.11 -1.64
CA ARG A 29 -8.10 -14.65 -0.38
C ARG A 29 -7.38 -13.36 0.02
N GLN A 30 -8.14 -12.28 0.11
CA GLN A 30 -7.59 -10.98 0.47
C GLN A 30 -7.17 -10.94 1.94
N ASP A 31 -6.18 -10.10 2.24
CA ASP A 31 -5.78 -9.79 3.61
C ASP A 31 -6.95 -9.15 4.37
N SER A 32 -7.21 -9.63 5.58
CA SER A 32 -8.38 -9.20 6.35
C SER A 32 -8.33 -7.72 6.72
N GLN A 33 -7.20 -7.22 7.15
CA GLN A 33 -7.05 -5.80 7.52
C GLN A 33 -7.20 -4.90 6.30
N PHE A 34 -6.54 -5.27 5.21
CA PHE A 34 -6.62 -4.52 3.98
C PHE A 34 -8.06 -4.46 3.47
N TYR A 35 -8.73 -5.59 3.42
CA TYR A 35 -10.11 -5.65 2.91
C TYR A 35 -11.08 -4.92 3.81
N TYR A 36 -10.91 -5.04 5.12
CA TYR A 36 -11.77 -4.35 6.08
C TYR A 36 -11.74 -2.83 5.89
N LEU A 37 -10.55 -2.27 5.64
CA LEU A 37 -10.40 -0.83 5.48
C LEU A 37 -10.71 -0.33 4.07
N SER A 38 -10.37 -1.09 3.04
CA SER A 38 -10.49 -0.62 1.66
C SER A 38 -11.65 -1.20 0.89
N GLY A 39 -12.10 -2.39 1.24
CA GLY A 39 -13.07 -3.13 0.43
C GLY A 39 -12.53 -3.55 -0.93
N PHE A 40 -11.22 -3.35 -1.17
CA PHE A 40 -10.62 -3.59 -2.48
C PHE A 40 -10.23 -5.06 -2.61
N PRO A 41 -10.72 -5.77 -3.65
CA PRO A 41 -10.55 -7.22 -3.72
C PRO A 41 -9.29 -7.69 -4.44
N GLU A 42 -8.55 -6.82 -5.10
CA GLU A 42 -7.46 -7.23 -5.97
C GLU A 42 -6.15 -7.39 -5.23
N PRO A 43 -5.27 -8.30 -5.71
CA PRO A 43 -3.91 -8.42 -5.17
C PRO A 43 -3.00 -7.31 -5.67
N ASP A 44 -1.75 -7.32 -5.22
CA ASP A 44 -0.72 -6.36 -5.63
C ASP A 44 -1.16 -4.91 -5.43
N ALA A 45 -1.73 -4.65 -4.27
CA ALA A 45 -2.22 -3.32 -3.91
C ALA A 45 -1.75 -2.95 -2.51
N VAL A 46 -1.72 -1.65 -2.23
CA VAL A 46 -1.37 -1.13 -0.91
C VAL A 46 -2.31 0.02 -0.59
N ALA A 47 -2.92 -0.03 0.58
CA ALA A 47 -3.70 1.09 1.10
C ALA A 47 -2.83 1.92 2.02
N VAL A 48 -2.88 3.24 1.87
CA VAL A 48 -2.10 4.17 2.68
C VAL A 48 -3.04 5.22 3.27
N LEU A 49 -2.99 5.37 4.58
CA LEU A 49 -3.76 6.37 5.30
C LEU A 49 -2.81 7.44 5.83
N VAL A 50 -3.02 8.68 5.41
CA VAL A 50 -2.18 9.82 5.76
C VAL A 50 -3.05 10.92 6.37
N PRO A 51 -3.44 10.77 7.64
CA PRO A 51 -4.38 11.73 8.27
C PRO A 51 -3.83 13.15 8.27
N GLY A 52 -4.69 14.10 7.95
CA GLY A 52 -4.33 15.51 7.93
C GLY A 52 -3.66 15.99 6.66
N ARG A 53 -3.43 15.12 5.68
CA ARG A 53 -2.84 15.54 4.41
C ARG A 53 -3.87 16.38 3.63
N PRO A 54 -3.47 17.56 3.09
CA PRO A 54 -4.45 18.51 2.55
C PRO A 54 -5.31 18.02 1.39
N HIS A 55 -4.77 17.21 0.49
CA HIS A 55 -5.49 16.83 -0.73
C HIS A 55 -6.08 15.44 -0.70
N ALA A 56 -5.45 14.52 -0.01
CA ALA A 56 -5.90 13.14 0.01
C ALA A 56 -5.36 12.45 1.26
N GLU A 57 -6.25 11.89 2.05
CA GLU A 57 -5.88 11.16 3.26
C GLU A 57 -5.88 9.66 3.08
N TYR A 58 -6.64 9.17 2.11
CA TYR A 58 -6.74 7.75 1.80
C TYR A 58 -6.29 7.50 0.37
N LEU A 59 -5.19 6.77 0.24
CA LEU A 59 -4.55 6.50 -1.05
C LEU A 59 -4.52 5.00 -1.31
N LEU A 60 -4.71 4.62 -2.57
CA LEU A 60 -4.54 3.23 -3.00
C LEU A 60 -3.48 3.15 -4.09
N PHE A 61 -2.53 2.24 -3.92
CA PHE A 61 -1.61 1.83 -4.97
C PHE A 61 -2.15 0.53 -5.54
N VAL A 62 -2.42 0.51 -6.84
CA VAL A 62 -3.11 -0.61 -7.49
C VAL A 62 -2.46 -0.93 -8.83
N ARG A 63 -2.79 -2.10 -9.37
CA ARG A 63 -2.29 -2.51 -10.68
C ARG A 63 -2.85 -1.58 -11.76
N GLU A 64 -2.00 -1.21 -12.70
CA GLU A 64 -2.47 -0.54 -13.90
C GLU A 64 -3.17 -1.55 -14.83
N HIS A 65 -4.06 -1.04 -15.68
CA HIS A 65 -4.71 -1.89 -16.66
C HIS A 65 -3.69 -2.60 -17.55
N ASP A 66 -3.93 -3.88 -17.79
CA ASP A 66 -3.12 -4.71 -18.67
C ASP A 66 -4.09 -5.53 -19.51
N ALA A 67 -4.28 -5.10 -20.75
CA ALA A 67 -5.30 -5.69 -21.62
C ALA A 67 -5.11 -7.21 -21.82
N LEU A 68 -3.85 -7.66 -21.91
CA LEU A 68 -3.57 -9.07 -22.10
C LEU A 68 -3.96 -9.89 -20.87
N ARG A 69 -3.53 -9.45 -19.70
CA ARG A 69 -3.83 -10.16 -18.45
C ARG A 69 -5.32 -10.09 -18.11
N GLU A 70 -5.94 -8.95 -18.33
CA GLU A 70 -7.37 -8.75 -18.05
C GLU A 70 -8.26 -9.61 -18.95
N THR A 71 -7.78 -9.98 -20.13
CA THR A 71 -8.50 -10.91 -21.01
C THR A 71 -8.69 -12.27 -20.34
N TRP A 72 -7.72 -12.73 -19.57
CA TRP A 72 -7.75 -14.03 -18.89
C TRP A 72 -8.27 -13.95 -17.47
N GLU A 73 -7.99 -12.87 -16.74
CA GLU A 73 -8.29 -12.73 -15.33
C GLU A 73 -9.55 -11.92 -15.03
N GLY A 74 -10.09 -11.24 -16.04
CA GLY A 74 -11.17 -10.29 -15.84
C GLY A 74 -10.66 -8.86 -15.68
N GLU A 75 -11.56 -7.92 -15.75
CA GLU A 75 -11.22 -6.51 -15.71
C GLU A 75 -10.67 -6.09 -14.33
N TRP A 76 -9.59 -5.32 -14.35
CA TRP A 76 -9.02 -4.71 -13.17
C TRP A 76 -9.57 -3.30 -12.96
N ALA A 77 -9.59 -2.85 -11.70
CA ALA A 77 -10.10 -1.52 -11.40
C ALA A 77 -9.19 -0.41 -11.97
N GLY A 78 -7.87 -0.59 -11.84
CA GLY A 78 -6.93 0.47 -12.17
C GLY A 78 -7.01 1.64 -11.19
N PRO A 79 -6.12 2.64 -11.31
CA PRO A 79 -6.17 3.80 -10.41
C PRO A 79 -7.50 4.54 -10.46
N GLU A 80 -8.10 4.73 -11.63
CA GLU A 80 -9.38 5.41 -11.77
C GLU A 80 -10.50 4.65 -11.05
N GLY A 81 -10.53 3.33 -11.19
CA GLY A 81 -11.54 2.51 -10.52
C GLY A 81 -11.36 2.49 -9.01
N ALA A 82 -10.13 2.58 -8.54
CA ALA A 82 -9.87 2.66 -7.12
C ALA A 82 -10.52 3.91 -6.50
N VAL A 83 -10.44 5.04 -7.20
CA VAL A 83 -11.07 6.27 -6.76
C VAL A 83 -12.59 6.20 -6.92
N GLU A 84 -13.07 5.80 -8.09
CA GLU A 84 -14.50 5.86 -8.40
C GLU A 84 -15.33 4.80 -7.70
N ARG A 85 -14.80 3.59 -7.58
CA ARG A 85 -15.58 2.45 -7.06
C ARG A 85 -15.25 2.09 -5.61
N TYR A 86 -14.04 2.41 -5.16
CA TYR A 86 -13.58 1.97 -3.83
C TYR A 86 -13.31 3.13 -2.88
N GLY A 87 -13.59 4.35 -3.31
CA GLY A 87 -13.60 5.49 -2.41
C GLY A 87 -12.26 6.04 -2.01
N ALA A 88 -11.18 5.67 -2.71
CA ALA A 88 -9.89 6.28 -2.46
C ALA A 88 -9.93 7.77 -2.81
N ASP A 89 -9.25 8.58 -2.03
CA ASP A 89 -9.12 10.00 -2.33
C ASP A 89 -8.21 10.22 -3.53
N ASP A 90 -7.20 9.37 -3.67
CA ASP A 90 -6.31 9.36 -4.82
C ASP A 90 -5.77 7.96 -5.02
N ALA A 91 -5.28 7.66 -6.20
CA ALA A 91 -4.74 6.34 -6.50
C ALA A 91 -3.58 6.43 -7.48
N PHE A 92 -2.63 5.52 -7.34
CA PHE A 92 -1.42 5.49 -8.14
C PHE A 92 -1.13 4.07 -8.61
N PRO A 93 -0.40 3.92 -9.72
CA PRO A 93 0.08 2.59 -10.11
C PRO A 93 1.00 1.99 -9.04
N ILE A 94 0.85 0.71 -8.76
CA ILE A 94 1.69 0.03 -7.78
C ILE A 94 3.18 0.07 -8.18
N ALA A 95 3.46 0.15 -9.47
CA ALA A 95 4.84 0.25 -9.94
C ALA A 95 5.56 1.51 -9.45
N ASP A 96 4.81 2.55 -9.10
CA ASP A 96 5.36 3.82 -8.64
C ASP A 96 5.53 3.92 -7.12
N ILE A 97 5.22 2.84 -6.39
CA ILE A 97 5.20 2.89 -4.93
C ILE A 97 6.58 3.22 -4.34
N ASP A 98 7.65 2.73 -4.94
CA ASP A 98 9.00 3.01 -4.45
C ASP A 98 9.39 4.49 -4.55
N GLU A 99 8.76 5.22 -5.46
CA GLU A 99 9.03 6.64 -5.65
C GLU A 99 8.12 7.52 -4.79
N ILE A 100 6.91 7.07 -4.53
CA ILE A 100 5.89 7.89 -3.88
C ILE A 100 5.82 7.64 -2.37
N LEU A 101 5.77 6.39 -1.95
CA LEU A 101 5.52 6.05 -0.55
C LEU A 101 6.63 6.51 0.40
N PRO A 102 7.91 6.35 0.09
CA PRO A 102 8.94 6.84 1.01
C PRO A 102 8.86 8.34 1.30
N GLY A 103 8.51 9.14 0.30
CA GLY A 103 8.32 10.58 0.48
C GLY A 103 7.16 10.90 1.42
N LEU A 104 6.09 10.13 1.36
CA LEU A 104 4.97 10.29 2.28
C LEU A 104 5.36 9.90 3.71
N MET A 105 6.15 8.84 3.85
CA MET A 105 6.58 8.35 5.15
C MET A 105 7.56 9.32 5.84
N GLU A 106 8.43 9.97 5.08
CA GLU A 106 9.41 10.90 5.64
C GLU A 106 8.78 12.09 6.35
N GLN A 107 7.58 12.46 5.97
CA GLN A 107 6.88 13.60 6.57
C GLN A 107 6.14 13.24 7.84
N ARG A 108 6.20 11.99 8.27
CA ARG A 108 5.46 11.51 9.41
C ARG A 108 6.39 11.04 10.51
N SER A 109 6.01 11.25 11.77
CA SER A 109 6.80 10.82 12.91
C SER A 109 6.51 9.38 13.34
N ARG A 110 5.38 8.81 12.91
CA ARG A 110 5.01 7.45 13.26
C ARG A 110 4.51 6.69 12.03
N ILE A 111 4.89 5.43 11.95
CA ILE A 111 4.48 4.54 10.88
C ILE A 111 3.79 3.33 11.48
N PHE A 112 2.57 3.06 11.05
CA PHE A 112 1.83 1.87 11.42
C PHE A 112 1.88 0.88 10.27
N TYR A 113 2.42 -0.30 10.54
CA TYR A 113 2.53 -1.37 9.55
C TYR A 113 2.51 -2.71 10.26
N SER A 114 1.71 -3.63 9.75
CA SER A 114 1.61 -4.98 10.32
C SER A 114 2.61 -5.89 9.60
N MET A 115 3.64 -6.35 10.31
CA MET A 115 4.64 -7.27 9.77
C MET A 115 4.00 -8.62 9.45
N GLY A 116 4.62 -9.39 8.57
CA GLY A 116 4.16 -10.71 8.19
C GLY A 116 3.82 -10.86 6.71
N HIS A 117 4.13 -9.86 5.91
CA HIS A 117 3.94 -9.92 4.45
C HIS A 117 5.29 -10.23 3.79
N LEU A 118 5.50 -11.48 3.40
CA LEU A 118 6.81 -11.98 2.97
C LEU A 118 7.50 -11.14 1.91
N GLU A 119 6.74 -10.62 0.95
CA GLU A 119 7.31 -9.82 -0.14
C GLU A 119 7.41 -8.34 0.20
N PHE A 120 6.51 -7.84 1.04
CA PHE A 120 6.44 -6.41 1.34
C PHE A 120 7.33 -6.02 2.53
N ASP A 121 7.48 -6.89 3.52
CA ASP A 121 8.28 -6.58 4.70
C ASP A 121 9.69 -6.10 4.37
N PRO A 122 10.46 -6.75 3.47
CA PRO A 122 11.80 -6.28 3.12
C PRO A 122 11.79 -4.89 2.50
N ARG A 123 10.77 -4.55 1.73
CA ARG A 123 10.64 -3.22 1.14
C ARG A 123 10.43 -2.16 2.21
N MET A 124 9.55 -2.43 3.18
CA MET A 124 9.31 -1.53 4.31
C MET A 124 10.59 -1.30 5.11
N VAL A 125 11.31 -2.37 5.42
CA VAL A 125 12.57 -2.28 6.15
C VAL A 125 13.57 -1.43 5.39
N GLY A 126 13.69 -1.62 4.08
CA GLY A 126 14.58 -0.83 3.24
C GLY A 126 14.25 0.66 3.27
N TRP A 127 12.98 1.01 3.16
CA TRP A 127 12.55 2.41 3.21
C TRP A 127 12.83 3.05 4.58
N VAL A 128 12.50 2.34 5.65
CA VAL A 128 12.74 2.84 7.02
C VAL A 128 14.23 3.02 7.29
N ASN A 129 15.05 2.08 6.85
CA ASN A 129 16.50 2.21 7.00
C ASN A 129 17.06 3.41 6.23
N GLY A 130 16.55 3.68 5.04
CA GLY A 130 16.91 4.86 4.27
C GLY A 130 16.58 6.15 5.01
N MET A 131 15.41 6.21 5.63
CA MET A 131 14.99 7.36 6.42
C MET A 131 15.87 7.57 7.66
N ARG A 132 16.28 6.48 8.32
CA ARG A 132 17.19 6.57 9.47
C ARG A 132 18.57 7.12 9.09
N VAL A 133 19.04 6.77 7.92
CA VAL A 133 20.29 7.34 7.40
C VAL A 133 20.14 8.85 7.22
N HIS A 134 19.04 9.29 6.65
CA HIS A 134 18.74 10.72 6.49
C HIS A 134 18.65 11.42 7.85
N ALA A 135 18.00 10.81 8.83
CA ALA A 135 17.88 11.37 10.18
C ALA A 135 19.24 11.55 10.84
N ARG A 136 20.14 10.57 10.66
CA ARG A 136 21.50 10.68 11.18
C ARG A 136 22.30 11.80 10.53
N GLN A 137 21.94 12.17 9.33
CA GLN A 137 22.54 13.31 8.63
C GLN A 137 21.86 14.64 8.98
N GLY A 138 20.95 14.64 9.92
CA GLY A 138 20.23 15.84 10.34
C GLY A 138 19.08 16.23 9.42
N LEU A 139 18.65 15.32 8.55
CA LEU A 139 17.62 15.62 7.55
C LEU A 139 16.21 15.25 7.99
N GLY A 140 16.08 14.74 9.23
CA GLY A 140 14.80 14.66 9.57
C GLY A 140 14.14 13.69 10.37
N GLY A 141 13.14 13.30 10.61
CA GLY A 141 12.14 12.68 11.34
C GLY A 141 12.46 11.31 11.93
N ASP A 142 11.70 10.91 12.91
CA ASP A 142 11.77 9.56 13.47
C ASP A 142 10.84 8.65 12.70
N ALA A 143 11.32 7.46 12.38
CA ALA A 143 10.50 6.39 11.89
C ALA A 143 10.39 5.35 12.99
N GLY A 144 9.16 5.00 13.38
CA GLY A 144 8.92 4.04 14.41
C GLY A 144 7.89 3.01 13.97
N PHE A 145 7.92 1.89 14.59
CA PHE A 145 6.94 0.83 14.37
C PHE A 145 6.09 0.63 15.60
#